data_d477d2cb2c632f3546f0fc011687429e
#
_entry.id   d477d2cb2c632f3546f0fc011687429e
#
_cell.length_a   1.000
_cell.length_b   1.000
_cell.length_c   1.000
_cell.angle_alpha   90.00
_cell.angle_beta   90.00
_cell.angle_gamma   90.00
#
_symmetry.space_group_name_H-M   'P 1'
#
loop_
_entity.id
_entity.type
_entity.pdbx_description
1 polymer ?
#
loop_
_entity_poly.entity_id
_entity_poly.type
_entity_poly.pdbx_seq_one_letter_code
_entity_poly.pdbx_strand_id
1 'polypeptide(L)'
;ILLYLFLNKQNHFKEKLFFIQNIKNSYVQHRMPLWLTVIFISILSFLTIILSGHPWSITFGFSLWGSKFFNLLGMNVYDWEFWNSNSYTQEFIRGSILLEVTSLMNIGILLGSLLTSIYIGKFSDISKLSNNDFIKLILSGLALGLGARLAFGCNIGALLGGIVSGSLHGWIWLIFSFLGSYFVVRYFQYE
;
A
#
# COMPACT_ATOMS: atom_id res chain seq x y z
N ILE A 1 19.87 18.22 -1.19
CA ILE A 1 21.17 18.05 -1.89
C ILE A 1 21.12 16.81 -2.78
N LEU A 2 20.71 15.62 -2.30
CA LEU A 2 20.56 14.41 -3.14
C LEU A 2 19.52 14.57 -4.25
N LEU A 3 18.40 15.24 -3.98
CA LEU A 3 17.37 15.56 -4.97
C LEU A 3 17.92 16.52 -6.05
N TYR A 4 18.78 17.47 -5.68
CA TYR A 4 19.38 18.46 -6.58
C TYR A 4 20.43 17.85 -7.52
N LEU A 5 21.22 16.87 -7.04
CA LEU A 5 22.16 16.11 -7.87
C LEU A 5 21.43 15.17 -8.87
N PHE A 6 20.23 14.73 -8.53
CA PHE A 6 19.37 13.93 -9.41
C PHE A 6 18.77 14.76 -10.56
N LEU A 7 18.54 16.07 -10.33
CA LEU A 7 17.87 16.96 -11.28
C LEU A 7 18.75 17.44 -12.42
N ASN A 8 20.04 17.25 -12.37
CA ASN A 8 21.00 17.86 -13.30
C ASN A 8 21.35 17.02 -14.55
N LYS A 9 20.67 15.90 -14.82
CA LYS A 9 20.80 15.13 -16.08
C LYS A 9 19.57 15.35 -16.98
N GLN A 10 19.63 16.39 -17.76
CA GLN A 10 18.59 17.37 -18.09
C GLN A 10 17.69 17.15 -19.28
N ASN A 11 17.69 16.16 -20.09
CA ASN A 11 16.79 16.15 -21.26
C ASN A 11 15.54 15.26 -21.09
N HIS A 12 15.63 14.12 -20.43
CA HIS A 12 14.47 13.29 -20.10
C HIS A 12 13.61 13.86 -18.96
N PHE A 13 14.19 14.72 -18.14
CA PHE A 13 13.49 15.31 -17.01
C PHE A 13 12.52 16.40 -17.43
N LYS A 14 12.80 17.15 -18.52
CA LYS A 14 11.88 18.18 -19.03
C LYS A 14 10.60 17.58 -19.59
N GLU A 15 10.66 16.44 -20.27
CA GLU A 15 9.44 15.76 -20.74
C GLU A 15 8.63 15.18 -19.59
N LYS A 16 9.31 14.60 -18.57
CA LYS A 16 8.62 14.14 -17.36
C LYS A 16 8.05 15.29 -16.53
N LEU A 17 8.75 16.43 -16.44
CA LEU A 17 8.22 17.64 -15.80
C LEU A 17 7.02 18.20 -16.56
N PHE A 18 7.05 18.19 -17.88
CA PHE A 18 5.92 18.61 -18.72
C PHE A 18 4.73 17.64 -18.54
N PHE A 19 4.99 16.34 -18.44
CA PHE A 19 3.97 15.33 -18.13
C PHE A 19 3.41 15.51 -16.72
N ILE A 20 4.27 15.72 -15.72
CA ILE A 20 3.88 16.02 -14.33
C ILE A 20 3.15 17.36 -14.24
N GLN A 21 3.54 18.37 -15.01
CA GLN A 21 2.90 19.68 -15.04
C GLN A 21 1.55 19.64 -15.76
N ASN A 22 1.40 18.83 -16.81
CA ASN A 22 0.13 18.55 -17.45
C ASN A 22 -0.81 17.72 -16.56
N ILE A 23 -0.27 16.73 -15.86
CA ILE A 23 -1.00 16.03 -14.78
C ILE A 23 -1.38 17.03 -13.68
N LYS A 24 -0.48 17.90 -13.25
CA LYS A 24 -0.73 18.91 -12.24
C LYS A 24 -1.84 19.89 -12.67
N ASN A 25 -1.85 20.35 -13.90
CA ASN A 25 -2.87 21.27 -14.40
C ASN A 25 -4.25 20.58 -14.61
N SER A 26 -4.28 19.33 -15.04
CA SER A 26 -5.52 18.56 -15.17
C SER A 26 -6.10 18.13 -13.81
N TYR A 27 -5.24 17.91 -12.81
CA TYR A 27 -5.65 17.51 -11.46
C TYR A 27 -5.92 18.67 -10.50
N VAL A 28 -5.37 19.86 -10.74
CA VAL A 28 -5.50 21.01 -9.82
C VAL A 28 -6.93 21.57 -9.78
N GLN A 29 -7.73 21.35 -10.80
CA GLN A 29 -9.05 21.96 -10.91
C GLN A 29 -10.14 21.34 -9.99
N HIS A 30 -9.92 20.16 -9.40
CA HIS A 30 -10.91 19.47 -8.55
C HIS A 30 -10.32 18.79 -7.29
N ARG A 31 -9.25 19.33 -6.69
CA ARG A 31 -8.62 18.69 -5.53
C ARG A 31 -9.08 19.27 -4.20
N MET A 32 -9.46 18.36 -3.31
CA MET A 32 -9.40 18.68 -1.88
C MET A 32 -7.98 19.12 -1.51
N PRO A 33 -7.80 20.19 -0.77
CA PRO A 33 -6.48 20.63 -0.33
C PRO A 33 -5.82 19.52 0.50
N LEU A 34 -4.51 19.34 0.34
CA LEU A 34 -3.75 18.23 0.95
C LEU A 34 -3.95 18.18 2.48
N TRP A 35 -4.01 19.31 3.15
CA TRP A 35 -4.22 19.40 4.60
C TRP A 35 -5.56 18.81 5.02
N LEU A 36 -6.63 19.00 4.24
CA LEU A 36 -7.95 18.41 4.51
C LEU A 36 -7.90 16.88 4.38
N THR A 37 -7.23 16.38 3.36
CA THR A 37 -7.02 14.93 3.17
C THR A 37 -6.26 14.32 4.36
N VAL A 38 -5.21 14.98 4.84
CA VAL A 38 -4.44 14.54 6.01
C VAL A 38 -5.33 14.50 7.26
N ILE A 39 -6.14 15.54 7.50
CA ILE A 39 -7.06 15.56 8.63
C ILE A 39 -8.07 14.41 8.55
N PHE A 40 -8.68 14.16 7.38
CA PHE A 40 -9.61 13.05 7.22
C PHE A 40 -8.96 11.70 7.48
N ILE A 41 -7.77 11.45 6.92
CA ILE A 41 -7.03 10.19 7.16
C ILE A 41 -6.68 10.04 8.64
N SER A 42 -6.27 11.11 9.31
CA SER A 42 -5.95 11.07 10.74
C SER A 42 -7.18 10.74 11.60
N ILE A 43 -8.33 11.36 11.31
CA ILE A 43 -9.58 11.07 12.00
C ILE A 43 -10.01 9.61 11.76
N LEU A 44 -9.96 9.13 10.51
CA LEU A 44 -10.31 7.75 10.20
C LEU A 44 -9.38 6.74 10.88
N SER A 45 -8.07 7.03 10.92
CA SER A 45 -7.09 6.18 11.62
C SER A 45 -7.35 6.14 13.13
N PHE A 46 -7.70 7.27 13.72
CA PHE A 46 -8.07 7.36 15.14
C PHE A 46 -9.35 6.58 15.46
N LEU A 47 -10.38 6.74 14.62
CA LEU A 47 -11.63 5.98 14.75
C LEU A 47 -11.39 4.47 14.62
N THR A 48 -10.48 4.06 13.73
CA THR A 48 -10.13 2.65 13.58
C THR A 48 -9.59 2.07 14.89
N ILE A 49 -8.68 2.76 15.55
CA ILE A 49 -8.10 2.30 16.83
C ILE A 49 -9.19 2.17 17.90
N ILE A 50 -10.12 3.12 17.98
CA ILE A 50 -11.22 3.08 18.95
C ILE A 50 -12.17 1.91 18.68
N LEU A 51 -12.52 1.70 17.40
CA LEU A 51 -13.55 0.70 17.05
C LEU A 51 -12.99 -0.74 17.00
N SER A 52 -11.74 -0.92 16.60
CA SER A 52 -11.13 -2.25 16.44
C SER A 52 -10.17 -2.64 17.56
N GLY A 53 -9.79 -1.70 18.42
CA GLY A 53 -8.81 -1.95 19.49
C GLY A 53 -7.36 -2.12 19.00
N HIS A 54 -7.12 -2.05 17.69
CA HIS A 54 -5.78 -2.19 17.09
C HIS A 54 -5.59 -1.23 15.91
N PRO A 55 -4.36 -0.84 15.59
CA PRO A 55 -4.09 0.00 14.43
C PRO A 55 -4.38 -0.76 13.13
N TRP A 56 -4.78 -0.03 12.11
CA TRP A 56 -5.04 -0.59 10.80
C TRP A 56 -3.82 -1.27 10.18
N SER A 57 -3.98 -2.52 9.79
CA SER A 57 -2.92 -3.34 9.21
C SER A 57 -3.36 -3.94 7.87
N ILE A 58 -3.13 -3.21 6.78
CA ILE A 58 -3.50 -3.64 5.41
C ILE A 58 -2.93 -5.03 5.09
N THR A 59 -1.66 -5.26 5.42
CA THR A 59 -0.95 -6.51 5.13
C THR A 59 -1.51 -7.70 5.89
N PHE A 60 -2.03 -7.50 7.10
CA PHE A 60 -2.69 -8.55 7.86
C PHE A 60 -3.98 -9.01 7.17
N GLY A 61 -4.82 -8.09 6.73
CA GLY A 61 -6.05 -8.41 6.01
C GLY A 61 -5.78 -9.21 4.73
N PHE A 62 -4.80 -8.82 3.91
CA PHE A 62 -4.41 -9.60 2.73
C PHE A 62 -3.82 -10.98 3.08
N SER A 63 -3.05 -11.09 4.16
CA SER A 63 -2.56 -12.38 4.65
C SER A 63 -3.71 -13.30 5.07
N LEU A 64 -4.70 -12.75 5.74
CA LEU A 64 -5.91 -13.47 6.15
C LEU A 64 -6.67 -14.00 4.92
N TRP A 65 -6.87 -13.15 3.89
CA TRP A 65 -7.54 -13.57 2.66
C TRP A 65 -6.78 -14.66 1.92
N GLY A 66 -5.45 -14.50 1.81
CA GLY A 66 -4.57 -15.50 1.21
C GLY A 66 -4.63 -16.84 1.96
N SER A 67 -4.57 -16.81 3.28
CA SER A 67 -4.64 -18.02 4.11
C SER A 67 -5.97 -18.75 3.96
N LYS A 68 -7.08 -18.02 3.93
CA LYS A 68 -8.41 -18.61 3.70
C LYS A 68 -8.52 -19.20 2.29
N PHE A 69 -7.98 -18.51 1.28
CA PHE A 69 -7.94 -19.02 -0.10
C PHE A 69 -7.13 -20.31 -0.21
N PHE A 70 -5.92 -20.36 0.37
CA PHE A 70 -5.11 -21.58 0.37
C PHE A 70 -5.76 -22.73 1.16
N ASN A 71 -6.48 -22.42 2.22
CA ASN A 71 -7.23 -23.44 2.95
C ASN A 71 -8.36 -24.04 2.11
N LEU A 72 -9.04 -23.23 1.25
CA LEU A 72 -10.02 -23.72 0.29
C LEU A 72 -9.42 -24.62 -0.78
N LEU A 73 -8.12 -24.45 -1.11
CA LEU A 73 -7.38 -25.32 -2.02
C LEU A 73 -6.89 -26.62 -1.37
N GLY A 74 -7.27 -26.87 -0.11
CA GLY A 74 -6.93 -28.11 0.62
C GLY A 74 -5.60 -28.06 1.37
N MET A 75 -4.96 -26.89 1.48
CA MET A 75 -3.82 -26.69 2.35
C MET A 75 -4.33 -26.38 3.77
N ASN A 76 -3.94 -27.18 4.76
CA ASN A 76 -4.34 -26.98 6.17
C ASN A 76 -3.61 -25.78 6.78
N VAL A 77 -3.87 -24.57 6.25
CA VAL A 77 -3.23 -23.32 6.71
C VAL A 77 -3.67 -22.95 8.13
N TYR A 78 -4.83 -23.39 8.54
CA TYR A 78 -5.35 -23.14 9.89
C TYR A 78 -4.49 -23.77 11.00
N ASP A 79 -3.76 -24.83 10.67
CA ASP A 79 -2.89 -25.55 11.62
C ASP A 79 -1.46 -24.98 11.66
N TRP A 80 -1.14 -23.97 10.85
CA TRP A 80 0.17 -23.35 10.87
C TRP A 80 0.40 -22.61 12.17
N GLU A 81 1.61 -22.72 12.70
CA GLU A 81 2.04 -22.14 13.99
C GLU A 81 1.73 -20.65 14.08
N PHE A 82 1.89 -19.89 13.00
CA PHE A 82 1.57 -18.47 12.94
C PHE A 82 0.12 -18.16 13.36
N TRP A 83 -0.85 -18.96 12.87
CA TRP A 83 -2.27 -18.75 13.18
C TRP A 83 -2.65 -19.33 14.53
N ASN A 84 -1.93 -20.33 15.01
CA ASN A 84 -2.18 -21.02 16.29
C ASN A 84 -1.40 -20.40 17.47
N SER A 85 -0.47 -19.49 17.22
CA SER A 85 0.38 -18.88 18.25
C SER A 85 -0.39 -18.02 19.25
N ASN A 86 -1.56 -17.50 18.87
CA ASN A 86 -2.36 -16.61 19.72
C ASN A 86 -3.86 -16.86 19.49
N SER A 87 -4.66 -16.85 20.55
CA SER A 87 -6.13 -16.97 20.49
C SER A 87 -6.78 -15.93 19.56
N TYR A 88 -6.19 -14.73 19.53
CA TYR A 88 -6.64 -13.63 18.67
C TYR A 88 -6.50 -13.95 17.17
N THR A 89 -5.36 -14.51 16.75
CA THR A 89 -5.14 -14.91 15.35
C THR A 89 -6.00 -16.10 14.95
N GLN A 90 -6.27 -17.03 15.87
CA GLN A 90 -7.19 -18.15 15.65
C GLN A 90 -8.62 -17.69 15.40
N GLU A 91 -9.10 -16.71 16.15
CA GLU A 91 -10.44 -16.17 15.97
C GLU A 91 -10.60 -15.54 14.57
N PHE A 92 -9.62 -14.77 14.11
CA PHE A 92 -9.67 -14.15 12.78
C PHE A 92 -9.63 -15.17 11.65
N ILE A 93 -8.78 -16.19 11.73
CA ILE A 93 -8.67 -17.17 10.65
C ILE A 93 -9.93 -18.02 10.52
N ARG A 94 -10.62 -18.30 11.61
CA ARG A 94 -11.88 -19.08 11.64
C ARG A 94 -13.11 -18.22 11.42
N GLY A 95 -13.05 -16.92 11.76
CA GLY A 95 -14.15 -15.97 11.61
C GLY A 95 -14.47 -15.63 10.14
N SER A 96 -15.55 -14.87 9.92
CA SER A 96 -15.90 -14.37 8.60
C SER A 96 -15.01 -13.19 8.20
N ILE A 97 -14.58 -13.14 6.92
CA ILE A 97 -13.82 -12.01 6.35
C ILE A 97 -14.58 -10.69 6.51
N LEU A 98 -15.90 -10.70 6.38
CA LEU A 98 -16.76 -9.50 6.44
C LEU A 98 -16.97 -8.98 7.86
N LEU A 99 -16.66 -9.75 8.89
CA LEU A 99 -16.73 -9.31 10.28
C LEU A 99 -15.42 -8.76 10.80
N GLU A 100 -14.32 -8.93 10.03
CA GLU A 100 -13.00 -8.47 10.42
C GLU A 100 -12.78 -7.03 9.90
N VAL A 101 -12.49 -6.11 10.83
CA VAL A 101 -12.41 -4.67 10.56
C VAL A 101 -11.35 -4.33 9.53
N THR A 102 -10.17 -4.96 9.58
CA THR A 102 -9.08 -4.72 8.63
C THR A 102 -9.48 -5.13 7.21
N SER A 103 -10.21 -6.24 7.08
CA SER A 103 -10.75 -6.70 5.79
C SER A 103 -11.77 -5.73 5.21
N LEU A 104 -12.69 -5.23 6.04
CA LEU A 104 -13.67 -4.22 5.62
C LEU A 104 -12.97 -2.94 5.15
N MET A 105 -11.93 -2.50 5.86
CA MET A 105 -11.15 -1.32 5.48
C MET A 105 -10.39 -1.54 4.17
N ASN A 106 -9.80 -2.71 3.97
CA ASN A 106 -9.12 -3.05 2.71
C ASN A 106 -10.10 -3.07 1.53
N ILE A 107 -11.29 -3.64 1.72
CA ILE A 107 -12.38 -3.61 0.72
C ILE A 107 -12.78 -2.15 0.44
N GLY A 108 -12.95 -1.35 1.49
CA GLY A 108 -13.28 0.07 1.37
C GLY A 108 -12.29 0.86 0.53
N ILE A 109 -10.98 0.63 0.71
CA ILE A 109 -9.93 1.26 -0.13
C ILE A 109 -10.01 0.80 -1.58
N LEU A 110 -10.17 -0.50 -1.81
CA LEU A 110 -10.28 -1.03 -3.17
C LEU A 110 -11.50 -0.45 -3.90
N LEU A 111 -12.65 -0.43 -3.24
CA LEU A 111 -13.87 0.16 -3.80
C LEU A 111 -13.73 1.68 -3.99
N GLY A 112 -13.17 2.40 -3.02
CA GLY A 112 -12.94 3.84 -3.11
C GLY A 112 -12.01 4.21 -4.27
N SER A 113 -10.92 3.47 -4.45
CA SER A 113 -9.99 3.68 -5.57
C SER A 113 -10.64 3.36 -6.91
N LEU A 114 -11.45 2.31 -6.99
CA LEU A 114 -12.21 1.94 -8.18
C LEU A 114 -13.22 3.04 -8.56
N LEU A 115 -14.04 3.47 -7.61
CA LEU A 115 -15.03 4.54 -7.82
C LEU A 115 -14.36 5.84 -8.27
N THR A 116 -13.24 6.21 -7.65
CA THR A 116 -12.47 7.40 -8.03
C THR A 116 -11.92 7.27 -9.45
N SER A 117 -11.40 6.10 -9.83
CA SER A 117 -10.89 5.84 -11.19
C SER A 117 -11.99 5.95 -12.24
N ILE A 118 -13.18 5.43 -11.94
CA ILE A 118 -14.37 5.55 -12.82
C ILE A 118 -14.79 7.02 -12.93
N TYR A 119 -14.87 7.73 -11.80
CA TYR A 119 -15.29 9.14 -11.77
C TYR A 119 -14.37 10.05 -12.58
N ILE A 120 -13.05 9.81 -12.54
CA ILE A 120 -12.04 10.57 -13.30
C ILE A 120 -11.99 10.14 -14.80
N GLY A 121 -12.68 9.06 -15.17
CA GLY A 121 -12.71 8.56 -16.55
C GLY A 121 -11.43 7.83 -16.99
N LYS A 122 -10.56 7.45 -16.05
CA LYS A 122 -9.30 6.73 -16.33
C LYS A 122 -9.42 5.21 -16.30
N PHE A 123 -10.59 4.70 -16.03
CA PHE A 123 -10.84 3.24 -15.95
C PHE A 123 -10.59 2.52 -17.29
N SER A 124 -10.83 3.19 -18.42
CA SER A 124 -10.61 2.64 -19.76
C SER A 124 -9.12 2.40 -20.11
N ASP A 125 -8.19 3.01 -19.39
CA ASP A 125 -6.76 2.84 -19.67
C ASP A 125 -6.24 1.45 -19.29
N ILE A 126 -6.97 0.69 -18.49
CA ILE A 126 -6.65 -0.71 -18.13
C ILE A 126 -6.62 -1.61 -19.37
N SER A 127 -7.47 -1.35 -20.37
CA SER A 127 -7.51 -2.13 -21.60
C SER A 127 -6.27 -1.98 -22.50
N LYS A 128 -5.41 -1.02 -22.21
CA LYS A 128 -4.15 -0.74 -22.93
C LYS A 128 -2.93 -1.45 -22.35
N LEU A 129 -3.10 -2.23 -21.29
CA LEU A 129 -2.01 -2.95 -20.65
C LEU A 129 -1.51 -4.09 -21.56
N SER A 130 -0.21 -4.08 -21.83
CA SER A 130 0.46 -5.18 -22.51
C SER A 130 0.58 -6.40 -21.57
N ASN A 131 0.69 -7.61 -22.14
CA ASN A 131 0.95 -8.82 -21.36
C ASN A 131 2.22 -8.70 -20.51
N ASN A 132 3.24 -8.02 -21.02
CA ASN A 132 4.49 -7.77 -20.27
C ASN A 132 4.25 -6.85 -19.06
N ASP A 133 3.38 -5.85 -19.19
CA ASP A 133 3.04 -4.97 -18.07
C ASP A 133 2.23 -5.71 -17.01
N PHE A 134 1.36 -6.64 -17.42
CA PHE A 134 0.62 -7.48 -16.50
C PHE A 134 1.55 -8.39 -15.66
N ILE A 135 2.55 -9.01 -16.30
CA ILE A 135 3.56 -9.81 -15.60
C ILE A 135 4.36 -8.93 -14.61
N LYS A 136 4.79 -7.74 -15.04
CA LYS A 136 5.49 -6.77 -14.17
C LYS A 136 4.63 -6.39 -12.96
N LEU A 137 3.32 -6.17 -13.14
CA LEU A 137 2.40 -5.85 -12.05
C LEU A 137 2.29 -7.01 -11.04
N ILE A 138 2.18 -8.25 -11.50
CA ILE A 138 2.13 -9.42 -10.62
C ILE A 138 3.42 -9.54 -9.83
N LEU A 139 4.58 -9.50 -10.50
CA LEU A 139 5.88 -9.64 -9.85
C LEU A 139 6.13 -8.51 -8.83
N SER A 140 5.80 -7.27 -9.17
CA SER A 140 5.93 -6.14 -8.25
C SER A 140 4.98 -6.24 -7.07
N GLY A 141 3.76 -6.72 -7.28
CA GLY A 141 2.79 -6.97 -6.21
C GLY A 141 3.25 -8.06 -5.24
N LEU A 142 3.81 -9.16 -5.76
CA LEU A 142 4.40 -10.24 -4.95
C LEU A 142 5.61 -9.72 -4.14
N ALA A 143 6.51 -8.99 -4.79
CA ALA A 143 7.68 -8.39 -4.12
C ALA A 143 7.27 -7.41 -3.03
N LEU A 144 6.26 -6.56 -3.29
CA LEU A 144 5.70 -5.63 -2.32
C LEU A 144 5.08 -6.37 -1.12
N GLY A 145 4.30 -7.41 -1.37
CA GLY A 145 3.66 -8.22 -0.33
C GLY A 145 4.68 -8.92 0.57
N LEU A 146 5.70 -9.56 -0.02
CA LEU A 146 6.80 -10.19 0.70
C LEU A 146 7.61 -9.16 1.49
N GLY A 147 7.97 -8.05 0.87
CA GLY A 147 8.71 -6.96 1.52
C GLY A 147 7.95 -6.37 2.71
N ALA A 148 6.64 -6.14 2.57
CA ALA A 148 5.81 -5.63 3.64
C ALA A 148 5.66 -6.62 4.82
N ARG A 149 5.69 -7.94 4.56
CA ARG A 149 5.69 -8.96 5.64
C ARG A 149 7.03 -9.04 6.35
N LEU A 150 8.14 -9.02 5.63
CA LEU A 150 9.49 -9.02 6.21
C LEU A 150 9.77 -7.75 7.01
N ALA A 151 9.26 -6.61 6.57
CA ALA A 151 9.41 -5.31 7.23
C ALA A 151 8.38 -5.06 8.35
N PHE A 152 7.60 -6.05 8.75
CA PHE A 152 6.55 -5.95 9.77
C PHE A 152 5.50 -4.84 9.50
N GLY A 153 5.26 -4.51 8.25
CA GLY A 153 4.21 -3.58 7.84
C GLY A 153 4.53 -2.78 6.58
N CYS A 154 3.53 -2.08 6.10
CA CYS A 154 3.63 -1.12 4.99
C CYS A 154 3.84 0.30 5.54
N ASN A 155 3.76 1.32 4.65
CA ASN A 155 3.86 2.73 5.01
C ASN A 155 2.92 3.15 6.16
N ILE A 156 1.76 2.53 6.28
CA ILE A 156 0.80 2.85 7.35
C ILE A 156 1.18 2.11 8.64
N GLY A 157 1.38 0.80 8.59
CA GLY A 157 1.66 0.00 9.78
C GLY A 157 3.07 0.20 10.34
N ALA A 158 4.10 0.10 9.49
CA ALA A 158 5.49 0.18 9.94
C ALA A 158 5.99 1.63 10.08
N LEU A 159 5.81 2.48 9.06
CA LEU A 159 6.33 3.84 9.10
C LEU A 159 5.46 4.74 9.97
N LEU A 160 4.19 4.96 9.58
CA LEU A 160 3.33 5.90 10.32
C LEU A 160 3.07 5.40 11.73
N GLY A 161 2.65 4.14 11.89
CA GLY A 161 2.43 3.53 13.20
C GLY A 161 3.68 3.50 14.06
N GLY A 162 4.85 3.18 13.47
CA GLY A 162 6.13 3.17 14.17
C GLY A 162 6.56 4.57 14.65
N ILE A 163 6.42 5.59 13.82
CA ILE A 163 6.77 6.97 14.20
C ILE A 163 5.83 7.51 15.28
N VAL A 164 4.52 7.32 15.13
CA VAL A 164 3.51 7.79 16.09
C VAL A 164 3.68 7.11 17.46
N SER A 165 4.04 5.83 17.49
CA SER A 165 4.32 5.11 18.73
C SER A 165 5.72 5.36 19.32
N GLY A 166 6.54 6.20 18.68
CA GLY A 166 7.92 6.47 19.11
C GLY A 166 8.88 5.28 18.91
N SER A 167 8.53 4.29 18.10
CA SER A 167 9.33 3.11 17.85
C SER A 167 10.50 3.40 16.92
N LEU A 168 11.71 2.91 17.27
CA LEU A 168 12.89 2.96 16.41
C LEU A 168 12.65 2.25 15.05
N HIS A 169 11.78 1.24 15.04
CA HIS A 169 11.42 0.50 13.83
C HIS A 169 10.94 1.41 12.70
N GLY A 170 10.07 2.40 12.98
CA GLY A 170 9.57 3.33 11.96
C GLY A 170 10.68 4.17 11.32
N TRP A 171 11.68 4.58 12.08
CA TRP A 171 12.83 5.34 11.57
C TRP A 171 13.76 4.48 10.70
N ILE A 172 14.06 3.27 11.15
CA ILE A 172 14.85 2.30 10.37
C ILE A 172 14.11 1.99 9.05
N TRP A 173 12.82 1.74 9.12
CA TRP A 173 11.98 1.49 7.95
C TRP A 173 12.06 2.65 6.94
N LEU A 174 11.99 3.90 7.40
CA LEU A 174 12.11 5.09 6.57
C LEU A 174 13.43 5.12 5.78
N ILE A 175 14.56 4.89 6.46
CA ILE A 175 15.89 4.89 5.85
C ILE A 175 15.97 3.83 4.75
N PHE A 176 15.57 2.59 5.03
CA PHE A 176 15.62 1.50 4.05
C PHE A 176 14.63 1.70 2.90
N SER A 177 13.49 2.33 3.13
CA SER A 177 12.54 2.70 2.08
C SER A 177 13.16 3.71 1.09
N PHE A 178 13.87 4.73 1.59
CA PHE A 178 14.60 5.67 0.73
C PHE A 178 15.72 4.98 -0.05
N LEU A 179 16.50 4.13 0.59
CA LEU A 179 17.57 3.38 -0.09
C LEU A 179 16.99 2.47 -1.17
N GLY A 180 15.96 1.69 -0.88
CA GLY A 180 15.30 0.83 -1.86
C GLY A 180 14.74 1.62 -3.05
N SER A 181 14.05 2.72 -2.78
CA SER A 181 13.53 3.62 -3.84
C SER A 181 14.66 4.21 -4.68
N TYR A 182 15.77 4.60 -4.06
CA TYR A 182 16.95 5.10 -4.77
C TYR A 182 17.52 4.05 -5.72
N PHE A 183 17.69 2.79 -5.25
CA PHE A 183 18.20 1.71 -6.09
C PHE A 183 17.28 1.43 -7.28
N VAL A 184 15.97 1.32 -7.05
CA VAL A 184 15.00 1.07 -8.13
C VAL A 184 15.04 2.19 -9.17
N VAL A 185 15.01 3.46 -8.74
CA VAL A 185 15.08 4.60 -9.64
C VAL A 185 16.41 4.62 -10.42
N ARG A 186 17.51 4.27 -9.76
CA ARG A 186 18.84 4.28 -10.38
C ARG A 186 19.01 3.21 -11.45
N TYR A 187 18.46 2.00 -11.21
CA TYR A 187 18.70 0.85 -12.10
C TYR A 187 17.61 0.64 -13.14
N PHE A 188 16.35 0.95 -12.83
CA PHE A 188 15.22 0.68 -13.74
C PHE A 188 14.74 1.89 -14.55
N GLN A 189 15.24 3.08 -14.33
CA GLN A 189 14.93 4.25 -15.17
C GLN A 189 15.86 4.41 -16.39
N TYR A 190 16.81 3.50 -16.60
CA TYR A 190 17.74 3.55 -17.73
C TYR A 190 17.32 2.68 -18.93
N GLU A 191 16.18 1.99 -18.84
CA GLU A 191 15.50 1.38 -19.97
C GLU A 191 14.28 2.26 -20.38
#